data_1e32dcf2fbe726c2d446f821b794fc54
#
_entry.id   1e32dcf2fbe726c2d446f821b794fc54
#
_cell.length_a   1.000
_cell.length_b   1.000
_cell.length_c   1.000
_cell.angle_alpha   90.00
_cell.angle_beta   90.00
_cell.angle_gamma   90.00
#
_symmetry.space_group_name_H-M   'P 1'
#
loop_
_entity.id
_entity.type
_entity.pdbx_description
1 polymer ?
#
loop_
_entity_poly.entity_id
_entity_poly.type
_entity_poly.pdbx_seq_one_letter_code
_entity_poly.pdbx_strand_id
1 'polypeptide(L)'
;MQRFNINWTAKALANQMEKGKVNYDNAVQRNLVWDVEKKSLLIHSMIYGYAIPAMYFTRDEDGVYDSLDGKQRSNAISEYLHDEFALSTDTPVVVDDNGCAEDVSGLYFSQLPEWARDRIKDYNLTIYYYEGMRETEIREFFRRLNNGKPLSAIELTRANVPSLAIFQQLAEHKAI
;
A
#
# COMPACT_ATOMS: atom_id res chain seq x y z
N MET A 1 -10.29 -20.99 4.87
CA MET A 1 -9.72 -19.63 5.14
C MET A 1 -9.14 -19.59 6.55
N GLN A 2 -7.86 -19.28 6.68
CA GLN A 2 -7.18 -19.02 7.93
C GLN A 2 -6.60 -17.60 7.91
N ARG A 3 -6.69 -16.85 9.03
CA ARG A 3 -6.14 -15.49 9.14
C ARG A 3 -4.89 -15.52 10.04
N PHE A 4 -3.87 -14.84 9.59
CA PHE A 4 -2.61 -14.64 10.30
C PHE A 4 -2.28 -13.15 10.38
N ASN A 5 -1.37 -12.76 11.25
CA ASN A 5 -0.78 -11.44 11.26
C ASN A 5 0.74 -11.51 11.23
N ILE A 6 1.33 -10.52 10.62
CA ILE A 6 2.78 -10.32 10.51
C ILE A 6 3.06 -8.85 10.80
N ASN A 7 4.08 -8.58 11.57
CA ASN A 7 4.60 -7.24 11.79
C ASN A 7 5.89 -7.10 10.99
N TRP A 8 5.77 -6.54 9.78
CA TRP A 8 6.95 -6.16 9.01
C TRP A 8 7.31 -4.71 9.29
N THR A 9 8.61 -4.45 9.35
CA THR A 9 9.07 -3.06 9.22
C THR A 9 8.88 -2.60 7.77
N ALA A 10 8.85 -1.29 7.56
CA ALA A 10 8.78 -0.73 6.20
C ALA A 10 9.92 -1.25 5.31
N LYS A 11 11.13 -1.35 5.88
CA LYS A 11 12.29 -1.95 5.20
C LYS A 11 12.06 -3.42 4.84
N ALA A 12 11.46 -4.20 5.76
CA ALA A 12 11.17 -5.62 5.48
C ALA A 12 10.14 -5.76 4.36
N LEU A 13 9.09 -4.93 4.34
CA LEU A 13 8.12 -4.91 3.25
C LEU A 13 8.78 -4.61 1.91
N ALA A 14 9.59 -3.54 1.81
CA ALA A 14 10.31 -3.19 0.59
C ALA A 14 11.19 -4.35 0.10
N ASN A 15 11.94 -4.99 0.98
CA ASN A 15 12.75 -6.16 0.65
C ASN A 15 11.92 -7.35 0.13
N GLN A 16 10.71 -7.57 0.65
CA GLN A 16 9.83 -8.63 0.14
C GLN A 16 9.28 -8.29 -1.26
N MET A 17 9.01 -7.00 -1.50
CA MET A 17 8.61 -6.50 -2.82
C MET A 17 9.73 -6.71 -3.85
N GLU A 18 10.96 -6.32 -3.53
CA GLU A 18 12.14 -6.54 -4.40
C GLU A 18 12.36 -8.01 -4.76
N LYS A 19 12.13 -8.90 -3.82
CA LYS A 19 12.23 -10.36 -4.02
C LYS A 19 11.07 -10.95 -4.83
N GLY A 20 10.10 -10.14 -5.27
CA GLY A 20 8.90 -10.60 -5.95
C GLY A 20 7.98 -11.47 -5.08
N LYS A 21 8.11 -11.37 -3.74
CA LYS A 21 7.26 -12.10 -2.79
C LYS A 21 5.97 -11.35 -2.45
N VAL A 22 5.81 -10.14 -2.90
CA VAL A 22 4.58 -9.36 -2.79
C VAL A 22 4.14 -8.95 -4.19
N ASN A 23 2.98 -9.44 -4.60
CA ASN A 23 2.42 -9.19 -5.93
C ASN A 23 1.35 -8.09 -5.85
N TYR A 24 1.39 -7.16 -6.81
CA TYR A 24 0.45 -6.06 -6.95
C TYR A 24 -0.30 -6.05 -8.27
N ASP A 25 -0.08 -7.04 -9.13
CA ASP A 25 -0.62 -7.10 -10.50
C ASP A 25 -2.10 -7.46 -10.57
N ASN A 26 -2.86 -7.20 -9.51
CA ASN A 26 -4.30 -7.31 -9.59
C ASN A 26 -4.86 -6.21 -10.50
N ALA A 27 -5.31 -6.62 -11.68
CA ALA A 27 -5.90 -5.78 -12.73
C ALA A 27 -7.05 -4.85 -12.27
N VAL A 28 -7.56 -5.06 -11.06
CA VAL A 28 -8.70 -4.33 -10.48
C VAL A 28 -8.31 -2.93 -9.97
N GLN A 29 -7.03 -2.64 -9.70
CA GLN A 29 -6.61 -1.38 -9.06
C GLN A 29 -5.74 -0.47 -9.92
N ARG A 30 -5.73 -0.62 -11.23
CA ARG A 30 -4.87 0.17 -12.14
C ARG A 30 -5.15 1.67 -12.20
N ASN A 31 -6.25 2.18 -11.66
CA ASN A 31 -6.74 3.53 -11.96
C ASN A 31 -6.61 4.59 -10.87
N LEU A 32 -6.01 4.30 -9.72
CA LEU A 32 -5.81 5.29 -8.66
C LEU A 32 -4.37 5.22 -8.14
N VAL A 33 -3.45 5.82 -8.90
CA VAL A 33 -2.10 6.08 -8.39
C VAL A 33 -2.19 7.28 -7.45
N TRP A 34 -1.67 7.15 -6.24
CA TRP A 34 -1.56 8.28 -5.32
C TRP A 34 -0.67 9.37 -5.90
N ASP A 35 -1.10 10.62 -5.77
CA ASP A 35 -0.27 11.79 -6.01
C ASP A 35 0.86 11.90 -4.97
N VAL A 36 1.82 12.78 -5.24
CA VAL A 36 2.98 12.98 -4.37
C VAL A 36 2.57 13.51 -3.01
N GLU A 37 1.53 14.33 -2.92
CA GLU A 37 1.01 14.90 -1.67
C GLU A 37 0.55 13.80 -0.73
N LYS A 38 -0.24 12.86 -1.23
CA LYS A 38 -0.77 11.74 -0.46
C LYS A 38 0.32 10.75 -0.04
N LYS A 39 1.27 10.46 -0.93
CA LYS A 39 2.46 9.66 -0.60
C LYS A 39 3.27 10.34 0.50
N SER A 40 3.49 11.64 0.40
CA SER A 40 4.26 12.43 1.38
C SER A 40 3.60 12.46 2.75
N LEU A 41 2.27 12.57 2.83
CA LEU A 41 1.55 12.50 4.09
C LEU A 41 1.68 11.13 4.76
N LEU A 42 1.73 10.04 3.98
CA LEU A 42 2.01 8.72 4.53
C LEU A 42 3.40 8.66 5.16
N ILE A 43 4.43 9.10 4.43
CA ILE A 43 5.82 9.11 4.91
C ILE A 43 5.96 10.01 6.15
N HIS A 44 5.37 11.21 6.12
CA HIS A 44 5.32 12.10 7.26
C HIS A 44 4.68 11.45 8.49
N SER A 45 3.57 10.71 8.30
CA SER A 45 2.91 9.97 9.38
C SER A 45 3.82 8.90 9.98
N MET A 46 4.66 8.25 9.16
CA MET A 46 5.63 7.27 9.64
C MET A 46 6.73 7.91 10.47
N ILE A 47 7.24 9.08 10.07
CA ILE A 47 8.26 9.83 10.84
C ILE A 47 7.69 10.23 12.21
N TYR A 48 6.43 10.67 12.28
CA TYR A 48 5.76 11.04 13.53
C TYR A 48 5.30 9.84 14.38
N GLY A 49 5.32 8.62 13.83
CA GLY A 49 4.80 7.44 14.53
C GLY A 49 3.27 7.39 14.58
N TYR A 50 2.56 8.14 13.73
CA TYR A 50 1.11 8.05 13.62
C TYR A 50 0.70 6.68 13.11
N ALA A 51 -0.40 6.13 13.65
CA ALA A 51 -0.92 4.87 13.19
C ALA A 51 -1.40 4.98 11.72
N ILE A 52 -0.94 4.07 10.89
CA ILE A 52 -1.45 3.90 9.53
C ILE A 52 -2.35 2.66 9.47
N PRO A 53 -3.39 2.65 8.61
CA PRO A 53 -4.30 1.52 8.53
C PRO A 53 -3.57 0.22 8.20
N ALA A 54 -4.02 -0.89 8.80
CA ALA A 54 -3.49 -2.22 8.51
C ALA A 54 -3.60 -2.56 7.02
N MET A 55 -2.67 -3.39 6.54
CA MET A 55 -2.67 -3.90 5.17
C MET A 55 -3.18 -5.35 5.17
N TYR A 56 -3.80 -5.75 4.06
CA TYR A 56 -4.43 -7.06 3.93
C TYR A 56 -3.96 -7.76 2.65
N PHE A 57 -3.57 -9.02 2.79
CA PHE A 57 -3.07 -9.85 1.70
C PHE A 57 -3.72 -11.23 1.71
N THR A 58 -3.73 -11.91 0.59
CA THR A 58 -3.75 -13.37 0.55
C THR A 58 -2.33 -13.89 0.42
N ARG A 59 -2.10 -15.13 0.85
CA ARG A 59 -0.82 -15.81 0.66
C ARG A 59 -1.09 -17.15 0.01
N ASP A 60 -0.37 -17.43 -1.07
CA ASP A 60 -0.45 -18.69 -1.79
C ASP A 60 0.48 -19.77 -1.20
N GLU A 61 0.47 -20.96 -1.81
CA GLU A 61 1.27 -22.11 -1.41
C GLU A 61 2.78 -21.89 -1.64
N ASP A 62 3.15 -21.02 -2.59
CA ASP A 62 4.54 -20.64 -2.90
C ASP A 62 5.05 -19.51 -1.98
N GLY A 63 4.22 -19.06 -1.05
CA GLY A 63 4.53 -18.04 -0.08
C GLY A 63 4.54 -16.61 -0.66
N VAL A 64 3.86 -16.40 -1.78
CA VAL A 64 3.67 -15.08 -2.41
C VAL A 64 2.43 -14.41 -1.83
N TYR A 65 2.54 -13.13 -1.55
CA TYR A 65 1.48 -12.30 -1.00
C TYR A 65 0.81 -11.47 -2.10
N ASP A 66 -0.49 -11.64 -2.30
CA ASP A 66 -1.30 -10.81 -3.18
C ASP A 66 -2.08 -9.77 -2.38
N SER A 67 -1.97 -8.50 -2.77
CA SER A 67 -2.59 -7.40 -2.03
C SER A 67 -4.11 -7.39 -2.19
N LEU A 68 -4.82 -7.47 -1.07
CA LEU A 68 -6.25 -7.19 -0.97
C LEU A 68 -6.51 -5.69 -0.69
N ASP A 69 -5.74 -5.12 0.24
CA ASP A 69 -5.73 -3.67 0.53
C ASP A 69 -4.35 -3.26 1.02
N GLY A 70 -3.94 -2.05 0.68
CA GLY A 70 -2.65 -1.50 1.05
C GLY A 70 -1.67 -1.32 -0.11
N LYS A 71 -2.03 -1.69 -1.34
CA LYS A 71 -1.18 -1.57 -2.53
C LYS A 71 -0.53 -0.19 -2.65
N GLN A 72 -1.31 0.88 -2.59
CA GLN A 72 -0.80 2.25 -2.75
C GLN A 72 0.16 2.64 -1.61
N ARG A 73 -0.13 2.21 -0.39
CA ARG A 73 0.74 2.44 0.78
C ARG A 73 2.06 1.70 0.64
N SER A 74 2.00 0.43 0.26
CA SER A 74 3.20 -0.39 0.06
C SER A 74 4.08 0.18 -1.06
N ASN A 75 3.48 0.57 -2.18
CA ASN A 75 4.22 1.20 -3.29
C ASN A 75 4.87 2.51 -2.84
N ALA A 76 4.12 3.41 -2.20
CA ALA A 76 4.66 4.69 -1.73
C ALA A 76 5.83 4.50 -0.75
N ILE A 77 5.74 3.51 0.16
CA ILE A 77 6.82 3.18 1.08
C ILE A 77 8.05 2.67 0.31
N SER A 78 7.87 1.73 -0.61
CA SER A 78 8.97 1.17 -1.38
C SER A 78 9.62 2.21 -2.29
N GLU A 79 8.83 2.96 -3.05
CA GLU A 79 9.30 4.03 -3.93
C GLU A 79 10.11 5.09 -3.16
N TYR A 80 9.65 5.47 -1.97
CA TYR A 80 10.37 6.46 -1.16
C TYR A 80 11.70 5.92 -0.62
N LEU A 81 11.71 4.69 -0.11
CA LEU A 81 12.95 4.04 0.37
C LEU A 81 14.00 3.87 -0.73
N HIS A 82 13.59 3.88 -2.01
CA HIS A 82 14.48 3.78 -3.19
C HIS A 82 14.78 5.13 -3.85
N ASP A 83 14.45 6.25 -3.21
CA ASP A 83 14.64 7.59 -3.77
C ASP A 83 13.90 7.83 -5.11
N GLU A 84 12.74 7.19 -5.32
CA GLU A 84 11.97 7.34 -6.56
C GLU A 84 11.13 8.61 -6.59
N PHE A 85 10.86 9.24 -5.45
CA PHE A 85 10.22 10.55 -5.37
C PHE A 85 10.72 11.36 -4.17
N ALA A 86 10.65 12.69 -4.30
CA ALA A 86 10.84 13.62 -3.19
C ALA A 86 9.52 13.90 -2.48
N LEU A 87 9.58 14.21 -1.19
CA LEU A 87 8.39 14.68 -0.46
C LEU A 87 7.83 15.96 -1.10
N SER A 88 6.50 16.10 -1.07
CA SER A 88 5.84 17.33 -1.53
C SER A 88 6.38 18.56 -0.81
N THR A 89 6.40 19.70 -1.50
CA THR A 89 6.77 21.01 -0.91
C THR A 89 5.81 21.44 0.19
N ASP A 90 4.61 20.88 0.22
CA ASP A 90 3.59 21.15 1.25
C ASP A 90 3.68 20.17 2.44
N THR A 91 4.72 19.30 2.47
CA THR A 91 4.93 18.38 3.59
C THR A 91 5.25 19.20 4.85
N PRO A 92 4.51 19.00 5.96
CA PRO A 92 4.77 19.73 7.20
C PRO A 92 6.17 19.40 7.76
N VAL A 93 6.71 20.33 8.53
CA VAL A 93 7.96 20.10 9.27
C VAL A 93 7.81 18.93 10.24
N VAL A 94 8.89 18.23 10.49
CA VAL A 94 8.95 17.15 11.48
C VAL A 94 9.75 17.60 12.70
N VAL A 95 9.56 16.92 13.83
CA VAL A 95 10.26 17.26 15.08
C VAL A 95 11.03 16.03 15.55
N ASP A 96 12.28 16.22 15.89
CA ASP A 96 13.13 15.18 16.45
C ASP A 96 12.83 14.91 17.94
N ASP A 97 13.52 13.96 18.56
CA ASP A 97 13.34 13.60 19.96
C ASP A 97 13.78 14.71 20.95
N ASN A 98 14.55 15.68 20.47
CA ASN A 98 15.00 16.85 21.24
C ASN A 98 14.06 18.06 21.08
N GLY A 99 13.03 17.94 20.28
CA GLY A 99 12.08 19.02 19.99
C GLY A 99 12.56 19.99 18.90
N CYS A 100 13.62 19.65 18.14
CA CYS A 100 14.09 20.47 17.03
C CYS A 100 13.23 20.22 15.80
N ALA A 101 12.68 21.30 15.23
CA ALA A 101 11.93 21.26 14.00
C ALA A 101 12.85 21.15 12.79
N GLU A 102 12.49 20.27 11.85
CA GLU A 102 13.24 20.04 10.62
C GLU A 102 12.32 20.08 9.41
N ASP A 103 12.70 20.87 8.41
CA ASP A 103 11.99 20.92 7.14
C ASP A 103 12.44 19.76 6.25
N VAL A 104 11.51 18.85 5.97
CA VAL A 104 11.75 17.68 5.13
C VAL A 104 11.09 17.81 3.76
N SER A 105 10.43 18.96 3.48
CA SER A 105 9.77 19.20 2.21
C SER A 105 10.77 19.14 1.04
N GLY A 106 10.36 18.52 -0.06
CA GLY A 106 11.19 18.38 -1.25
C GLY A 106 12.39 17.43 -1.12
N LEU A 107 12.55 16.75 0.01
CA LEU A 107 13.69 15.84 0.23
C LEU A 107 13.36 14.41 -0.23
N TYR A 108 14.34 13.78 -0.85
CA TYR A 108 14.38 12.34 -1.08
C TYR A 108 14.76 11.61 0.22
N PHE A 109 14.50 10.31 0.28
CA PHE A 109 14.83 9.50 1.46
C PHE A 109 16.30 9.60 1.87
N SER A 110 17.23 9.52 0.91
CA SER A 110 18.66 9.62 1.16
C SER A 110 19.10 10.96 1.73
N GLN A 111 18.32 12.02 1.52
CA GLN A 111 18.60 13.39 1.97
C GLN A 111 18.05 13.69 3.36
N LEU A 112 17.15 12.82 3.89
CA LEU A 112 16.62 12.99 5.24
C LEU A 112 17.71 12.85 6.31
N PRO A 113 17.57 13.52 7.46
CA PRO A 113 18.41 13.25 8.63
C PRO A 113 18.30 11.78 9.05
N GLU A 114 19.37 11.23 9.60
CA GLU A 114 19.48 9.81 9.94
C GLU A 114 18.34 9.32 10.83
N TRP A 115 17.99 10.08 11.86
CA TRP A 115 16.90 9.73 12.77
C TRP A 115 15.54 9.55 12.04
N ALA A 116 15.25 10.41 11.06
CA ALA A 116 14.01 10.33 10.29
C ALA A 116 14.02 9.12 9.35
N ARG A 117 15.18 8.83 8.71
CA ARG A 117 15.36 7.62 7.90
C ARG A 117 15.18 6.35 8.72
N ASP A 118 15.70 6.32 9.94
CA ASP A 118 15.57 5.16 10.82
C ASP A 118 14.12 4.97 11.27
N ARG A 119 13.42 6.05 11.65
CA ARG A 119 12.00 5.98 11.97
C ARG A 119 11.15 5.43 10.82
N ILE A 120 11.46 5.78 9.57
CA ILE A 120 10.76 5.23 8.40
C ILE A 120 11.12 3.75 8.21
N LYS A 121 12.40 3.39 8.19
CA LYS A 121 12.85 1.99 7.98
C LYS A 121 12.27 1.04 9.00
N ASP A 122 12.26 1.46 10.27
CA ASP A 122 11.87 0.65 11.41
C ASP A 122 10.39 0.77 11.76
N TYR A 123 9.63 1.58 11.01
CA TYR A 123 8.20 1.72 11.22
C TYR A 123 7.50 0.36 11.09
N ASN A 124 6.81 -0.07 12.14
CA ASN A 124 6.09 -1.34 12.17
C ASN A 124 4.76 -1.24 11.45
N LEU A 125 4.62 -2.04 10.40
CA LEU A 125 3.40 -2.18 9.60
C LEU A 125 2.57 -3.35 10.13
N THR A 126 1.31 -3.10 10.45
CA THR A 126 0.38 -4.18 10.78
C THR A 126 -0.14 -4.80 9.48
N ILE A 127 0.17 -6.08 9.28
CA ILE A 127 -0.22 -6.82 8.08
C ILE A 127 -1.03 -8.04 8.50
N TYR A 128 -2.23 -8.17 7.95
CA TYR A 128 -3.02 -9.38 8.02
C TYR A 128 -2.95 -10.11 6.69
N TYR A 129 -2.75 -11.42 6.74
CA TYR A 129 -2.85 -12.23 5.55
C TYR A 129 -3.74 -13.45 5.77
N TYR A 130 -4.26 -13.94 4.68
CA TYR A 130 -5.20 -15.05 4.65
C TYR A 130 -4.68 -16.16 3.75
N GLU A 131 -4.79 -17.41 4.19
CA GLU A 131 -4.50 -18.61 3.40
C GLU A 131 -5.80 -19.36 3.12
N GLY A 132 -5.87 -20.01 1.94
CA GLY A 132 -7.02 -20.80 1.54
C GLY A 132 -8.30 -19.98 1.33
N MET A 133 -8.20 -18.71 0.97
CA MET A 133 -9.35 -17.90 0.59
C MET A 133 -9.86 -18.29 -0.79
N ARG A 134 -11.16 -18.58 -0.88
CA ARG A 134 -11.85 -18.75 -2.17
C ARG A 134 -12.20 -17.38 -2.78
N GLU A 135 -12.35 -17.34 -4.07
CA GLU A 135 -12.67 -16.10 -4.80
C GLU A 135 -13.94 -15.39 -4.25
N THR A 136 -14.95 -16.18 -3.84
CA THR A 136 -16.17 -15.65 -3.22
C THR A 136 -15.91 -14.98 -1.87
N GLU A 137 -14.98 -15.51 -1.09
CA GLU A 137 -14.58 -14.95 0.21
C GLU A 137 -13.76 -13.66 0.01
N ILE A 138 -12.89 -13.62 -1.01
CA ILE A 138 -12.15 -12.42 -1.40
C ILE A 138 -13.12 -11.29 -1.79
N ARG A 139 -14.12 -11.57 -2.62
CA ARG A 139 -15.14 -10.58 -3.00
C ARG A 139 -15.94 -10.05 -1.81
N GLU A 140 -16.34 -10.94 -0.91
CA GLU A 140 -17.07 -10.55 0.30
C GLU A 140 -16.18 -9.71 1.23
N PHE A 141 -14.89 -10.03 1.33
CA PHE A 141 -13.92 -9.26 2.09
C PHE A 141 -13.80 -7.83 1.56
N PHE A 142 -13.63 -7.66 0.24
CA PHE A 142 -13.60 -6.34 -0.40
C PHE A 142 -14.89 -5.56 -0.15
N ARG A 143 -16.06 -6.22 -0.27
CA ARG A 143 -17.35 -5.58 0.01
C ARG A 143 -17.43 -5.05 1.44
N ARG A 144 -16.89 -5.77 2.40
CA ARG A 144 -16.88 -5.36 3.82
C ARG A 144 -15.86 -4.26 4.11
N LEU A 145 -14.68 -4.31 3.55
CA LEU A 145 -13.67 -3.26 3.69
C LEU A 145 -14.18 -1.91 3.14
N ASN A 146 -14.92 -1.95 2.06
CA ASN A 146 -15.43 -0.76 1.38
C ASN A 146 -16.80 -0.30 1.89
N ASN A 147 -17.45 -0.99 2.82
CA ASN A 147 -18.72 -0.56 3.42
C ASN A 147 -18.65 0.78 4.17
N GLY A 148 -17.44 1.31 4.41
CA GLY A 148 -17.21 2.68 4.89
C GLY A 148 -17.03 3.73 3.80
N LYS A 149 -16.89 3.28 2.52
CA LYS A 149 -16.86 4.15 1.33
C LYS A 149 -17.70 3.48 0.26
N PRO A 150 -18.71 4.16 -0.32
CA PRO A 150 -19.47 3.59 -1.42
C PRO A 150 -18.49 3.28 -2.56
N LEU A 151 -18.46 2.01 -2.99
CA LEU A 151 -17.78 1.60 -4.21
C LEU A 151 -18.41 2.37 -5.38
N SER A 152 -17.60 2.88 -6.28
CA SER A 152 -18.11 3.40 -7.55
C SER A 152 -18.87 2.30 -8.28
N ALA A 153 -19.83 2.66 -9.13
CA ALA A 153 -20.60 1.68 -9.90
C ALA A 153 -19.70 0.70 -10.69
N ILE A 154 -18.52 1.18 -11.12
CA ILE A 154 -17.50 0.38 -11.83
C ILE A 154 -16.85 -0.63 -10.90
N GLU A 155 -16.52 -0.23 -9.67
CA GLU A 155 -15.91 -1.12 -8.68
C GLU A 155 -16.89 -2.19 -8.19
N LEU A 156 -18.17 -1.83 -8.01
CA LEU A 156 -19.25 -2.77 -7.69
C LEU A 156 -19.46 -3.80 -8.81
N THR A 157 -19.40 -3.37 -10.07
CA THR A 157 -19.52 -4.25 -11.23
C THR A 157 -18.36 -5.23 -11.28
N ARG A 158 -17.13 -4.76 -11.06
CA ARG A 158 -15.93 -5.61 -11.01
C ARG A 158 -15.95 -6.61 -9.86
N ALA A 159 -16.46 -6.21 -8.68
CA ALA A 159 -16.57 -7.08 -7.51
C ALA A 159 -17.63 -8.19 -7.71
N ASN A 160 -18.58 -8.02 -8.63
CA ASN A 160 -19.69 -8.94 -8.86
C ASN A 160 -19.48 -9.94 -10.01
N VAL A 161 -18.33 -9.94 -10.72
CA VAL A 161 -18.10 -10.83 -11.87
C VAL A 161 -17.15 -11.98 -11.53
N PRO A 162 -17.50 -13.21 -11.98
CA PRO A 162 -16.82 -14.45 -11.61
C PRO A 162 -15.39 -14.64 -12.15
N SER A 163 -14.96 -13.86 -13.12
CA SER A 163 -13.56 -13.93 -13.61
C SER A 163 -13.08 -12.60 -14.21
N LEU A 164 -11.89 -12.18 -13.81
CA LEU A 164 -11.20 -11.00 -14.34
C LEU A 164 -10.96 -11.06 -15.87
N ALA A 165 -10.89 -12.26 -16.44
CA ALA A 165 -10.66 -12.47 -17.88
C ALA A 165 -11.78 -11.87 -18.77
N ILE A 166 -13.02 -11.88 -18.30
CA ILE A 166 -14.16 -11.33 -19.04
C ILE A 166 -14.11 -9.79 -19.11
N PHE A 167 -13.55 -9.14 -18.09
CA PHE A 167 -13.42 -7.67 -18.09
C PHE A 167 -12.29 -7.16 -18.97
N GLN A 168 -11.21 -7.90 -19.09
CA GLN A 168 -10.14 -7.55 -20.02
C GLN A 168 -10.66 -7.56 -21.47
N GLN A 169 -11.45 -8.56 -21.85
CA GLN A 169 -12.08 -8.62 -23.19
C GLN A 169 -13.09 -7.50 -23.43
N LEU A 170 -13.89 -7.11 -22.43
CA LEU A 170 -14.87 -6.02 -22.57
C LEU A 170 -14.23 -4.62 -22.58
N ALA A 171 -13.10 -4.43 -21.91
CA ALA A 171 -12.36 -3.17 -21.92
C ALA A 171 -11.64 -2.96 -23.27
N GLU A 172 -11.15 -4.03 -23.91
CA GLU A 172 -10.53 -4.00 -25.22
C GLU A 172 -11.52 -3.75 -26.35
N HIS A 173 -12.78 -4.18 -26.22
CA HIS A 173 -13.84 -3.96 -27.22
C HIS A 173 -14.48 -2.55 -27.20
N LYS A 174 -14.22 -1.71 -26.19
CA LYS A 174 -14.71 -0.32 -26.12
C LYS A 174 -13.67 0.73 -26.52
N ALA A 175 -12.52 0.32 -27.02
CA ALA A 175 -11.46 1.21 -27.51
C ALA A 175 -11.41 1.29 -29.05
N ILE A 176 -12.59 1.14 -29.72
CA ILE A 176 -12.77 1.45 -31.16
C ILE A 176 -13.84 2.52 -31.28
#